data_865cc716e27f88c3ede44fa767bbedd2
#
_entry.id   865cc716e27f88c3ede44fa767bbedd2
#
_cell.length_a   1.000
_cell.length_b   1.000
_cell.length_c   1.000
_cell.angle_alpha   90.00
_cell.angle_beta   90.00
_cell.angle_gamma   90.00
#
_symmetry.space_group_name_H-M   'P 1'
#
loop_
_entity.id
_entity.type
_entity.pdbx_description
1 polymer ?
#
loop_
_entity_poly.entity_id
_entity_poly.type
_entity_poly.pdbx_seq_one_letter_code
_entity_poly.pdbx_strand_id
1 'polypeptide(L)'
;MSTKFFTNSEQNTLLRKFEGVFENNKDIQFFDALVGFFRASGYFSIRPHLGNVPNIRILVGINVDKIISKYHAKGLLFQSDHQQTINEFLNDTKIDIQKSEYSKKVEDGIVQFVDDIVNGKIEIKAHPTRKLHAKIYIFKPEGFNEHRSGHVITGSSNLTDAGLGTTDQSNYEFNVLLNDYDDVEFASKEFETLWGEGIPILPVEIKKIQDETFINADPTPFEVYIKFLIEYFGKSVEFDPNSITDLPDGFMRLSYQIDAVSQGYDLLSKHNGFFLADVVGLGKTVVATLIAKKFFYSNGFPSHISTILIVTP
;
A
#
# COMPACT_ATOMS: atom_id res chain seq x y z
N MET A 1 -22.28 -19.28 0.18
CA MET A 1 -23.26 -18.37 -0.48
C MET A 1 -22.47 -17.24 -1.13
N SER A 2 -22.65 -17.03 -2.43
CA SER A 2 -22.02 -15.88 -3.10
C SER A 2 -22.93 -14.66 -2.91
N THR A 3 -22.66 -13.84 -1.91
CA THR A 3 -23.37 -12.56 -1.76
C THR A 3 -22.76 -11.50 -2.69
N LYS A 4 -23.60 -10.60 -3.20
CA LYS A 4 -23.15 -9.41 -3.94
C LYS A 4 -22.38 -8.43 -3.02
N PHE A 5 -22.66 -8.45 -1.73
CA PHE A 5 -22.02 -7.60 -0.73
C PHE A 5 -20.78 -8.25 -0.15
N PHE A 6 -19.77 -7.44 0.16
CA PHE A 6 -18.53 -7.87 0.78
C PHE A 6 -17.86 -6.72 1.55
N THR A 7 -16.87 -7.07 2.36
CA THR A 7 -16.14 -6.14 3.21
C THR A 7 -14.65 -6.18 2.86
N ASN A 8 -13.79 -5.67 3.72
CA ASN A 8 -12.33 -5.79 3.60
C ASN A 8 -11.74 -6.70 4.69
N SER A 9 -12.53 -7.57 5.30
CA SER A 9 -12.10 -8.48 6.36
C SER A 9 -11.93 -9.92 5.88
N GLU A 10 -10.98 -10.63 6.46
CA GLU A 10 -10.66 -12.04 6.19
C GLU A 10 -10.33 -12.31 4.71
N GLN A 11 -11.04 -13.27 4.10
CA GLN A 11 -10.85 -13.63 2.68
C GLN A 11 -11.82 -12.89 1.73
N ASN A 12 -12.58 -11.93 2.23
CA ASN A 12 -13.64 -11.26 1.47
C ASN A 12 -13.28 -9.82 1.12
N THR A 13 -12.03 -9.58 0.77
CA THR A 13 -11.48 -8.25 0.49
C THR A 13 -11.76 -7.75 -0.93
N LEU A 14 -11.61 -6.44 -1.17
CA LEU A 14 -11.72 -5.86 -2.52
C LEU A 14 -10.70 -6.48 -3.48
N LEU A 15 -9.46 -6.74 -3.02
CA LEU A 15 -8.45 -7.40 -3.85
C LEU A 15 -8.92 -8.78 -4.30
N ARG A 16 -9.46 -9.60 -3.40
CA ARG A 16 -9.99 -10.92 -3.73
C ARG A 16 -11.17 -10.87 -4.71
N LYS A 17 -11.98 -9.81 -4.62
CA LYS A 17 -13.06 -9.61 -5.60
C LYS A 17 -12.51 -9.23 -6.97
N PHE A 18 -11.47 -8.39 -7.05
CA PHE A 18 -10.79 -8.09 -8.32
C PHE A 18 -10.18 -9.37 -8.93
N GLU A 19 -9.44 -10.15 -8.14
CA GLU A 19 -8.92 -11.46 -8.57
C GLU A 19 -10.04 -12.32 -9.18
N GLY A 20 -11.13 -12.50 -8.45
CA GLY A 20 -12.28 -13.31 -8.90
C GLY A 20 -12.94 -12.77 -10.17
N VAL A 21 -13.07 -11.44 -10.34
CA VAL A 21 -13.62 -10.85 -11.56
C VAL A 21 -12.70 -11.12 -12.74
N PHE A 22 -11.38 -10.89 -12.62
CA PHE A 22 -10.43 -11.13 -13.72
C PHE A 22 -10.18 -12.60 -14.02
N GLU A 23 -10.26 -13.49 -13.02
CA GLU A 23 -10.13 -14.93 -13.23
C GLU A 23 -11.31 -15.53 -14.00
N ASN A 24 -12.52 -15.07 -13.70
CA ASN A 24 -13.74 -15.61 -14.30
C ASN A 24 -14.15 -14.92 -15.62
N ASN A 25 -13.59 -13.73 -15.92
CA ASN A 25 -13.93 -12.95 -17.11
C ASN A 25 -12.65 -12.56 -17.86
N LYS A 26 -12.13 -13.49 -18.65
CA LYS A 26 -10.89 -13.32 -19.42
C LYS A 26 -11.01 -12.37 -20.61
N ASP A 27 -12.21 -11.96 -20.94
CA ASP A 27 -12.55 -11.07 -22.05
C ASP A 27 -12.71 -9.61 -21.63
N ILE A 28 -12.33 -9.24 -20.41
CA ILE A 28 -12.30 -7.86 -19.97
C ILE A 28 -11.28 -7.06 -20.79
N GLN A 29 -11.76 -6.02 -21.46
CA GLN A 29 -10.96 -5.11 -22.29
C GLN A 29 -10.83 -3.72 -21.70
N PHE A 30 -11.72 -3.34 -20.78
CA PHE A 30 -11.77 -2.02 -20.15
C PHE A 30 -11.84 -2.17 -18.63
N PHE A 31 -10.92 -1.49 -17.95
CA PHE A 31 -10.97 -1.29 -16.50
C PHE A 31 -10.94 0.21 -16.21
N ASP A 32 -12.03 0.72 -15.67
CA ASP A 32 -12.19 2.12 -15.28
C ASP A 32 -12.33 2.22 -13.77
N ALA A 33 -11.52 3.05 -13.13
CA ALA A 33 -11.57 3.30 -11.70
C ALA A 33 -11.85 4.79 -11.41
N LEU A 34 -12.91 5.07 -10.66
CA LEU A 34 -13.20 6.38 -10.09
C LEU A 34 -13.01 6.29 -8.59
N VAL A 35 -12.04 7.02 -8.05
CA VAL A 35 -11.67 6.95 -6.63
C VAL A 35 -11.50 8.35 -6.04
N GLY A 36 -11.95 8.54 -4.83
CA GLY A 36 -11.75 9.80 -4.11
C GLY A 36 -10.30 9.99 -3.67
N PHE A 37 -9.62 8.89 -3.39
CA PHE A 37 -8.22 8.84 -2.99
C PHE A 37 -7.48 7.68 -3.66
N PHE A 38 -6.28 7.94 -4.14
CA PHE A 38 -5.44 7.00 -4.87
C PHE A 38 -4.06 6.88 -4.20
N ARG A 39 -3.55 5.65 -4.16
CA ARG A 39 -2.14 5.38 -3.82
C ARG A 39 -1.51 4.46 -4.85
N ALA A 40 -0.26 4.74 -5.19
CA ALA A 40 0.51 3.90 -6.09
C ALA A 40 0.61 2.45 -5.56
N SER A 41 0.74 2.25 -4.25
CA SER A 41 0.75 0.94 -3.60
C SER A 41 -0.53 0.12 -3.86
N GLY A 42 -1.69 0.76 -3.86
CA GLY A 42 -2.95 0.11 -4.23
C GLY A 42 -2.95 -0.36 -5.70
N TYR A 43 -2.40 0.45 -6.61
CA TYR A 43 -2.24 0.03 -8.00
C TYR A 43 -1.32 -1.19 -8.13
N PHE A 44 -0.19 -1.24 -7.42
CA PHE A 44 0.73 -2.38 -7.47
C PHE A 44 0.07 -3.69 -7.08
N SER A 45 -0.83 -3.63 -6.11
CA SER A 45 -1.53 -4.82 -5.63
C SER A 45 -2.47 -5.40 -6.68
N ILE A 46 -3.08 -4.57 -7.54
CA ILE A 46 -3.98 -5.03 -8.61
C ILE A 46 -3.27 -5.24 -9.96
N ARG A 47 -2.08 -4.64 -10.15
CA ARG A 47 -1.35 -4.66 -11.42
C ARG A 47 -1.14 -6.05 -12.02
N PRO A 48 -0.83 -7.11 -11.24
CA PRO A 48 -0.67 -8.46 -11.79
C PRO A 48 -1.92 -8.97 -12.52
N HIS A 49 -3.11 -8.53 -12.12
CA HIS A 49 -4.39 -8.95 -12.72
C HIS A 49 -4.75 -8.12 -13.96
N LEU A 50 -4.13 -6.94 -14.13
CA LEU A 50 -4.37 -6.03 -15.25
C LEU A 50 -3.49 -6.31 -16.48
N GLY A 51 -2.67 -7.36 -16.46
CA GLY A 51 -1.71 -7.65 -17.52
C GLY A 51 -2.31 -7.69 -18.92
N ASN A 52 -3.46 -8.34 -19.06
CA ASN A 52 -4.16 -8.56 -20.32
C ASN A 52 -5.25 -7.54 -20.63
N VAL A 53 -5.48 -6.54 -19.76
CA VAL A 53 -6.48 -5.49 -19.97
C VAL A 53 -5.84 -4.37 -20.79
N PRO A 54 -6.29 -4.11 -22.02
CA PRO A 54 -5.65 -3.11 -22.89
C PRO A 54 -5.99 -1.66 -22.50
N ASN A 55 -7.17 -1.40 -21.95
CA ASN A 55 -7.64 -0.06 -21.65
C ASN A 55 -7.85 0.09 -20.14
N ILE A 56 -6.97 0.84 -19.48
CA ILE A 56 -7.01 1.09 -18.04
C ILE A 56 -7.04 2.58 -17.81
N ARG A 57 -8.12 3.07 -17.16
CA ARG A 57 -8.31 4.49 -16.86
C ARG A 57 -8.58 4.69 -15.37
N ILE A 58 -7.91 5.66 -14.76
CA ILE A 58 -8.06 5.99 -13.35
C ILE A 58 -8.39 7.48 -13.21
N LEU A 59 -9.57 7.79 -12.70
CA LEU A 59 -9.98 9.14 -12.37
C LEU A 59 -9.90 9.35 -10.86
N VAL A 60 -9.08 10.31 -10.45
CA VAL A 60 -8.80 10.58 -9.04
C VAL A 60 -9.44 11.89 -8.60
N GLY A 61 -10.15 11.86 -7.48
CA GLY A 61 -10.63 13.07 -6.81
C GLY A 61 -9.47 13.81 -6.13
N ILE A 62 -9.53 15.14 -6.15
CA ILE A 62 -8.60 15.98 -5.39
C ILE A 62 -9.29 16.49 -4.14
N ASN A 63 -8.56 16.54 -3.03
CA ASN A 63 -9.07 17.10 -1.79
C ASN A 63 -9.13 18.64 -1.86
N VAL A 64 -10.21 19.14 -2.48
CA VAL A 64 -10.45 20.56 -2.70
C VAL A 64 -10.53 21.34 -1.36
N ASP A 65 -11.02 20.73 -0.28
CA ASP A 65 -11.08 21.40 1.04
C ASP A 65 -9.72 21.74 1.58
N LYS A 66 -8.74 20.81 1.42
CA LYS A 66 -7.35 21.02 1.84
C LYS A 66 -6.69 22.14 1.03
N ILE A 67 -7.01 22.20 -0.26
CA ILE A 67 -6.53 23.25 -1.17
C ILE A 67 -7.13 24.60 -0.79
N ILE A 68 -8.46 24.68 -0.65
CA ILE A 68 -9.16 25.91 -0.24
C ILE A 68 -8.65 26.41 1.10
N SER A 69 -8.51 25.54 2.12
CA SER A 69 -7.97 25.91 3.44
C SER A 69 -6.56 26.50 3.33
N LYS A 70 -5.71 25.92 2.47
CA LYS A 70 -4.34 26.39 2.23
C LYS A 70 -4.30 27.75 1.54
N TYR A 71 -5.23 28.02 0.63
CA TYR A 71 -5.38 29.33 -0.04
C TYR A 71 -6.00 30.39 0.87
N HIS A 72 -7.04 30.04 1.63
CA HIS A 72 -7.62 30.92 2.64
C HIS A 72 -6.59 31.34 3.69
N ALA A 73 -5.76 30.43 4.16
CA ALA A 73 -4.67 30.72 5.10
C ALA A 73 -3.62 31.70 4.53
N LYS A 74 -3.51 31.78 3.20
CA LYS A 74 -2.62 32.69 2.48
C LYS A 74 -3.31 33.99 2.02
N GLY A 75 -4.61 34.16 2.33
CA GLY A 75 -5.39 35.33 1.88
C GLY A 75 -5.60 35.41 0.37
N LEU A 76 -5.46 34.29 -0.35
CA LEU A 76 -5.63 34.22 -1.80
C LEU A 76 -6.99 33.63 -2.16
N LEU A 77 -7.61 34.17 -3.22
CA LEU A 77 -8.82 33.58 -3.80
C LEU A 77 -8.46 32.30 -4.57
N PHE A 78 -9.16 31.22 -4.29
CA PHE A 78 -8.99 29.96 -5.01
C PHE A 78 -9.59 30.10 -6.42
N GLN A 79 -8.75 29.97 -7.43
CA GLN A 79 -9.16 29.71 -8.81
C GLN A 79 -8.58 28.37 -9.22
N SER A 80 -9.45 27.44 -9.60
CA SER A 80 -9.03 26.11 -10.07
C SER A 80 -8.36 26.28 -11.44
N ASP A 81 -7.05 26.11 -11.48
CA ASP A 81 -6.23 26.07 -12.68
C ASP A 81 -5.78 24.63 -12.96
N HIS A 82 -5.66 24.25 -14.23
CA HIS A 82 -5.18 22.96 -14.69
C HIS A 82 -3.80 22.63 -14.07
N GLN A 83 -2.89 23.59 -14.07
CA GLN A 83 -1.54 23.40 -13.53
C GLN A 83 -1.56 23.16 -12.01
N GLN A 84 -2.46 23.78 -11.29
CA GLN A 84 -2.64 23.57 -9.86
C GLN A 84 -3.12 22.16 -9.55
N THR A 85 -4.10 21.67 -10.30
CA THR A 85 -4.65 20.32 -10.19
C THR A 85 -3.57 19.27 -10.39
N ILE A 86 -2.75 19.44 -11.43
CA ILE A 86 -1.61 18.57 -11.71
C ILE A 86 -0.60 18.62 -10.56
N ASN A 87 -0.20 19.80 -10.12
CA ASN A 87 0.77 19.96 -9.04
C ASN A 87 0.32 19.35 -7.71
N GLU A 88 -0.96 19.44 -7.37
CA GLU A 88 -1.48 18.80 -6.14
C GLU A 88 -1.46 17.27 -6.24
N PHE A 89 -1.87 16.71 -7.37
CA PHE A 89 -1.78 15.26 -7.61
C PHE A 89 -0.32 14.77 -7.51
N LEU A 90 0.61 15.46 -8.16
CA LEU A 90 2.03 15.11 -8.15
C LEU A 90 2.62 15.22 -6.74
N ASN A 91 2.26 16.27 -6.01
CA ASN A 91 2.74 16.47 -4.64
C ASN A 91 2.18 15.41 -3.67
N ASP A 92 0.90 15.06 -3.78
CA ASP A 92 0.31 14.02 -2.96
C ASP A 92 0.93 12.64 -3.28
N THR A 93 1.17 12.34 -4.55
CA THR A 93 1.88 11.12 -4.99
C THR A 93 3.32 11.09 -4.48
N LYS A 94 4.05 12.21 -4.57
CA LYS A 94 5.42 12.34 -4.05
C LYS A 94 5.48 12.13 -2.53
N ILE A 95 4.57 12.76 -1.79
CA ILE A 95 4.49 12.60 -0.33
C ILE A 95 4.17 11.14 0.05
N ASP A 96 3.31 10.48 -0.71
CA ASP A 96 2.95 9.09 -0.48
C ASP A 96 4.16 8.16 -0.67
N ILE A 97 4.92 8.37 -1.75
CA ILE A 97 6.17 7.65 -2.01
C ILE A 97 7.21 7.91 -0.90
N GLN A 98 7.41 9.17 -0.49
CA GLN A 98 8.38 9.52 0.54
C GLN A 98 8.03 8.99 1.94
N LYS A 99 6.74 8.77 2.22
CA LYS A 99 6.26 8.20 3.49
C LYS A 99 6.21 6.68 3.49
N SER A 100 6.27 6.05 2.32
CA SER A 100 6.31 4.60 2.23
C SER A 100 7.66 4.09 2.76
N GLU A 101 7.62 3.03 3.55
CA GLU A 101 8.84 2.33 3.93
C GLU A 101 9.53 1.76 2.70
N TYR A 102 10.84 1.96 2.61
CA TYR A 102 11.59 1.42 1.50
C TYR A 102 11.58 -0.11 1.56
N SER A 103 11.12 -0.74 0.49
CA SER A 103 11.35 -2.14 0.20
C SER A 103 11.54 -2.32 -1.29
N LYS A 104 12.26 -3.36 -1.69
CA LYS A 104 12.45 -3.67 -3.12
C LYS A 104 11.12 -3.85 -3.85
N LYS A 105 10.13 -4.45 -3.19
CA LYS A 105 8.78 -4.62 -3.75
C LYS A 105 8.08 -3.29 -4.01
N VAL A 106 8.20 -2.32 -3.10
CA VAL A 106 7.62 -0.98 -3.26
C VAL A 106 8.34 -0.25 -4.39
N GLU A 107 9.67 -0.28 -4.43
CA GLU A 107 10.46 0.35 -5.50
C GLU A 107 10.07 -0.20 -6.88
N ASP A 108 10.09 -1.53 -7.05
CA ASP A 108 9.72 -2.18 -8.32
C ASP A 108 8.28 -1.84 -8.73
N GLY A 109 7.36 -1.77 -7.76
CA GLY A 109 5.98 -1.38 -8.02
C GLY A 109 5.85 0.06 -8.52
N ILE A 110 6.58 1.01 -7.93
CA ILE A 110 6.53 2.42 -8.34
C ILE A 110 7.18 2.60 -9.73
N VAL A 111 8.31 1.94 -9.98
CA VAL A 111 8.93 1.92 -11.31
C VAL A 111 7.92 1.40 -12.35
N GLN A 112 7.27 0.27 -12.06
CA GLN A 112 6.24 -0.29 -12.93
C GLN A 112 5.06 0.66 -13.17
N PHE A 113 4.61 1.39 -12.14
CA PHE A 113 3.54 2.38 -12.27
C PHE A 113 3.94 3.53 -13.20
N VAL A 114 5.14 4.08 -13.03
CA VAL A 114 5.68 5.12 -13.91
C VAL A 114 5.78 4.61 -15.34
N ASP A 115 6.33 3.41 -15.55
CA ASP A 115 6.46 2.78 -16.86
C ASP A 115 5.11 2.55 -17.53
N ASP A 116 4.10 2.09 -16.77
CA ASP A 116 2.75 1.87 -17.29
C ASP A 116 2.09 3.17 -17.75
N ILE A 117 2.36 4.31 -17.08
CA ILE A 117 1.88 5.63 -17.53
C ILE A 117 2.66 6.08 -18.77
N VAL A 118 4.00 5.99 -18.74
CA VAL A 118 4.87 6.43 -19.84
C VAL A 118 4.60 5.66 -21.12
N ASN A 119 4.34 4.37 -21.01
CA ASN A 119 4.04 3.49 -22.14
C ASN A 119 2.55 3.51 -22.55
N GLY A 120 1.73 4.34 -21.90
CA GLY A 120 0.30 4.45 -22.19
C GLY A 120 -0.52 3.22 -21.84
N LYS A 121 -0.01 2.34 -20.96
CA LYS A 121 -0.76 1.19 -20.44
C LYS A 121 -1.91 1.63 -19.54
N ILE A 122 -1.71 2.72 -18.79
CA ILE A 122 -2.74 3.35 -17.98
C ILE A 122 -2.85 4.84 -18.31
N GLU A 123 -4.07 5.34 -18.27
CA GLU A 123 -4.35 6.77 -18.33
C GLU A 123 -4.87 7.24 -16.97
N ILE A 124 -4.29 8.32 -16.46
CA ILE A 124 -4.72 8.93 -15.19
C ILE A 124 -5.19 10.35 -15.45
N LYS A 125 -6.35 10.67 -14.88
CA LYS A 125 -6.85 12.05 -14.81
C LYS A 125 -7.16 12.43 -13.37
N ALA A 126 -6.96 13.70 -13.05
CA ALA A 126 -7.37 14.30 -11.80
C ALA A 126 -8.58 15.22 -12.03
N HIS A 127 -9.58 15.15 -11.16
CA HIS A 127 -10.79 15.97 -11.31
C HIS A 127 -10.67 17.28 -10.53
N PRO A 128 -10.71 18.45 -11.19
CA PRO A 128 -10.32 19.72 -10.60
C PRO A 128 -11.35 20.36 -9.67
N THR A 129 -12.65 20.12 -9.89
CA THR A 129 -13.69 20.97 -9.33
C THR A 129 -14.69 20.27 -8.44
N ARG A 130 -14.80 18.95 -8.48
CA ARG A 130 -15.74 18.19 -7.66
C ARG A 130 -15.02 17.46 -6.54
N LYS A 131 -15.62 17.47 -5.35
CA LYS A 131 -15.24 16.59 -4.25
C LYS A 131 -15.66 15.17 -4.60
N LEU A 132 -14.91 14.53 -5.49
CA LEU A 132 -15.15 13.14 -5.84
C LEU A 132 -14.83 12.26 -4.65
N HIS A 133 -15.86 11.72 -4.03
CA HIS A 133 -15.72 10.75 -2.94
C HIS A 133 -16.28 9.38 -3.34
N ALA A 134 -16.72 9.24 -4.59
CA ALA A 134 -17.16 7.96 -5.15
C ALA A 134 -15.98 6.96 -5.23
N LYS A 135 -16.27 5.69 -5.08
CA LYS A 135 -15.36 4.58 -5.30
C LYS A 135 -16.09 3.60 -6.19
N ILE A 136 -15.76 3.63 -7.46
CA ILE A 136 -16.41 2.84 -8.50
C ILE A 136 -15.33 2.19 -9.35
N TYR A 137 -15.46 0.90 -9.57
CA TYR A 137 -14.56 0.09 -10.39
C TYR A 137 -15.39 -0.65 -11.42
N ILE A 138 -15.16 -0.37 -12.69
CA ILE A 138 -15.95 -0.86 -13.81
C ILE A 138 -15.11 -1.79 -14.66
N PHE A 139 -15.63 -2.96 -14.95
CA PHE A 139 -14.98 -3.99 -15.75
C PHE A 139 -15.89 -4.34 -16.93
N LYS A 140 -15.44 -4.04 -18.14
CA LYS A 140 -16.24 -4.28 -19.35
C LYS A 140 -15.52 -5.15 -20.37
N PRO A 141 -16.23 -6.08 -21.02
CA PRO A 141 -15.74 -6.77 -22.19
C PRO A 141 -15.78 -5.86 -23.44
N GLU A 142 -15.08 -6.27 -24.48
CA GLU A 142 -15.31 -5.68 -25.81
C GLU A 142 -16.74 -5.99 -26.28
N GLY A 143 -17.40 -4.99 -26.87
CA GLY A 143 -18.78 -5.13 -27.31
C GLY A 143 -19.79 -5.28 -26.17
N PHE A 144 -19.57 -4.57 -25.04
CA PHE A 144 -20.49 -4.49 -23.92
C PHE A 144 -21.91 -4.13 -24.38
N ASN A 145 -22.90 -4.94 -24.01
CA ASN A 145 -24.33 -4.76 -24.31
C ASN A 145 -25.20 -5.61 -23.35
N GLU A 146 -26.52 -5.57 -23.49
CA GLU A 146 -27.47 -6.33 -22.65
C GLU A 146 -27.21 -7.83 -22.56
N HIS A 147 -26.62 -8.44 -23.61
CA HIS A 147 -26.31 -9.87 -23.65
C HIS A 147 -24.87 -10.17 -23.24
N ARG A 148 -24.04 -9.14 -23.15
CA ARG A 148 -22.64 -9.22 -22.75
C ARG A 148 -22.34 -8.15 -21.73
N SER A 149 -22.85 -8.35 -20.53
CA SER A 149 -22.71 -7.39 -19.43
C SER A 149 -21.28 -7.41 -18.88
N GLY A 150 -20.96 -6.35 -18.12
CA GLY A 150 -19.74 -6.21 -17.35
C GLY A 150 -19.99 -6.40 -15.87
N HIS A 151 -19.10 -5.83 -15.09
CA HIS A 151 -19.22 -5.78 -13.64
C HIS A 151 -18.92 -4.37 -13.14
N VAL A 152 -19.58 -3.98 -12.06
CA VAL A 152 -19.25 -2.77 -11.32
C VAL A 152 -19.12 -3.08 -9.83
N ILE A 153 -18.04 -2.62 -9.22
CA ILE A 153 -17.87 -2.65 -7.77
C ILE A 153 -17.97 -1.22 -7.28
N THR A 154 -18.80 -0.99 -6.27
CA THR A 154 -18.90 0.30 -5.60
C THR A 154 -19.03 0.11 -4.09
N GLY A 155 -18.67 1.17 -3.33
CA GLY A 155 -18.74 1.15 -1.86
C GLY A 155 -17.85 2.20 -1.22
N SER A 156 -17.25 1.86 -0.10
CA SER A 156 -16.40 2.79 0.64
C SER A 156 -14.90 2.66 0.32
N SER A 157 -14.45 1.55 -0.29
CA SER A 157 -13.03 1.23 -0.51
C SER A 157 -12.38 2.05 -1.61
N ASN A 158 -11.36 2.82 -1.26
CA ASN A 158 -10.48 3.50 -2.22
C ASN A 158 -9.42 2.53 -2.80
N LEU A 159 -8.75 2.94 -3.89
CA LEU A 159 -7.62 2.20 -4.47
C LEU A 159 -6.33 2.46 -3.66
N THR A 160 -6.28 1.87 -2.49
CA THR A 160 -5.20 1.94 -1.51
C THR A 160 -5.03 0.57 -0.84
N ASP A 161 -3.89 0.32 -0.18
CA ASP A 161 -3.67 -0.94 0.53
C ASP A 161 -4.77 -1.22 1.57
N ALA A 162 -5.14 -0.20 2.36
CA ALA A 162 -6.22 -0.32 3.34
C ALA A 162 -7.58 -0.63 2.68
N GLY A 163 -7.92 0.07 1.58
CA GLY A 163 -9.17 -0.16 0.85
C GLY A 163 -9.22 -1.52 0.16
N LEU A 164 -8.08 -2.03 -0.31
CA LEU A 164 -7.95 -3.36 -0.90
C LEU A 164 -7.98 -4.48 0.15
N GLY A 165 -7.76 -4.15 1.44
CA GLY A 165 -7.68 -5.12 2.52
C GLY A 165 -6.37 -5.91 2.54
N THR A 166 -5.25 -5.27 2.16
CA THR A 166 -3.91 -5.88 2.17
C THR A 166 -3.10 -5.53 3.41
N THR A 167 -3.63 -4.71 4.31
CA THR A 167 -3.01 -4.31 5.58
C THR A 167 -3.93 -4.62 6.76
N ASP A 168 -3.34 -4.97 7.91
CA ASP A 168 -4.08 -5.27 9.15
C ASP A 168 -4.74 -4.03 9.79
N GLN A 169 -4.28 -2.83 9.46
CA GLN A 169 -4.79 -1.55 9.97
C GLN A 169 -5.73 -0.88 8.97
N SER A 170 -6.76 -1.58 8.52
CA SER A 170 -7.75 -1.02 7.61
C SER A 170 -9.01 -0.55 8.34
N ASN A 171 -9.63 0.54 7.86
CA ASN A 171 -11.00 0.88 8.25
C ASN A 171 -11.94 -0.24 7.82
N TYR A 172 -13.07 -0.39 8.53
CA TYR A 172 -14.13 -1.28 8.05
C TYR A 172 -14.71 -0.72 6.74
N GLU A 173 -14.62 -1.51 5.68
CA GLU A 173 -15.13 -1.16 4.37
C GLU A 173 -16.33 -2.03 4.00
N PHE A 174 -17.29 -1.45 3.28
CA PHE A 174 -18.47 -2.15 2.81
C PHE A 174 -18.71 -1.86 1.33
N ASN A 175 -18.76 -2.92 0.52
CA ASN A 175 -18.82 -2.83 -0.93
C ASN A 175 -19.87 -3.77 -1.50
N VAL A 176 -20.26 -3.51 -2.75
CA VAL A 176 -21.20 -4.34 -3.52
C VAL A 176 -20.63 -4.58 -4.92
N LEU A 177 -20.78 -5.80 -5.42
CA LEU A 177 -20.50 -6.19 -6.80
C LEU A 177 -21.82 -6.37 -7.55
N LEU A 178 -22.04 -5.58 -8.59
CA LEU A 178 -23.20 -5.62 -9.46
C LEU A 178 -22.75 -6.08 -10.87
N ASN A 179 -23.63 -6.75 -11.58
CA ASN A 179 -23.38 -7.28 -12.91
C ASN A 179 -24.59 -7.17 -13.84
N ASP A 180 -25.66 -6.49 -13.39
CA ASP A 180 -26.79 -6.21 -14.24
C ASP A 180 -26.41 -5.13 -15.26
N TYR A 181 -26.87 -5.25 -16.50
CA TYR A 181 -26.50 -4.37 -17.60
C TYR A 181 -26.77 -2.90 -17.28
N ASP A 182 -27.94 -2.58 -16.76
CA ASP A 182 -28.37 -1.22 -16.47
C ASP A 182 -27.46 -0.55 -15.43
N ASP A 183 -27.02 -1.31 -14.40
CA ASP A 183 -26.11 -0.81 -13.35
C ASP A 183 -24.75 -0.47 -13.93
N VAL A 184 -24.20 -1.37 -14.78
CA VAL A 184 -22.88 -1.18 -15.40
C VAL A 184 -22.93 -0.08 -16.45
N GLU A 185 -24.02 0.02 -17.22
CA GLU A 185 -24.23 1.08 -18.20
C GLU A 185 -24.33 2.46 -17.52
N PHE A 186 -25.10 2.56 -16.45
CA PHE A 186 -25.22 3.80 -15.67
C PHE A 186 -23.86 4.23 -15.12
N ALA A 187 -23.15 3.33 -14.45
CA ALA A 187 -21.81 3.62 -13.90
C ALA A 187 -20.82 4.05 -15.00
N SER A 188 -20.90 3.42 -16.17
CA SER A 188 -20.04 3.75 -17.31
C SER A 188 -20.35 5.15 -17.88
N LYS A 189 -21.63 5.52 -18.02
CA LYS A 189 -22.04 6.85 -18.50
C LYS A 189 -21.60 7.96 -17.53
N GLU A 190 -21.77 7.73 -16.22
CA GLU A 190 -21.29 8.68 -15.20
C GLU A 190 -19.76 8.80 -15.23
N PHE A 191 -19.05 7.69 -15.35
CA PHE A 191 -17.59 7.71 -15.49
C PHE A 191 -17.15 8.51 -16.72
N GLU A 192 -17.75 8.29 -17.90
CA GLU A 192 -17.39 9.02 -19.12
C GLU A 192 -17.64 10.52 -18.99
N THR A 193 -18.73 10.92 -18.34
CA THR A 193 -19.03 12.34 -18.07
C THR A 193 -17.94 12.98 -17.23
N LEU A 194 -17.58 12.35 -16.11
CA LEU A 194 -16.55 12.84 -15.21
C LEU A 194 -15.14 12.73 -15.81
N TRP A 195 -14.89 11.70 -16.62
CA TRP A 195 -13.64 11.55 -17.36
C TRP A 195 -13.41 12.69 -18.36
N GLY A 196 -14.48 13.14 -19.01
CA GLY A 196 -14.45 14.30 -19.91
C GLY A 196 -14.07 15.60 -19.21
N GLU A 197 -14.43 15.76 -17.93
CA GLU A 197 -14.11 16.93 -17.11
C GLU A 197 -12.69 16.83 -16.47
N GLY A 198 -12.09 15.64 -16.44
CA GLY A 198 -10.82 15.37 -15.80
C GLY A 198 -9.61 15.93 -16.55
N ILE A 199 -8.60 16.37 -15.80
CA ILE A 199 -7.34 16.90 -16.31
C ILE A 199 -6.33 15.74 -16.43
N PRO A 200 -5.77 15.48 -17.62
CA PRO A 200 -4.81 14.39 -17.81
C PRO A 200 -3.51 14.65 -17.04
N ILE A 201 -2.97 13.61 -16.42
CA ILE A 201 -1.64 13.61 -15.83
C ILE A 201 -0.67 13.06 -16.88
N LEU A 202 0.20 13.91 -17.38
CA LEU A 202 1.08 13.57 -18.50
C LEU A 202 2.31 12.76 -18.04
N PRO A 203 2.86 11.88 -18.90
CA PRO A 203 4.04 11.08 -18.59
C PRO A 203 5.25 11.90 -18.14
N VAL A 204 5.46 13.09 -18.72
CA VAL A 204 6.59 13.97 -18.37
C VAL A 204 6.50 14.48 -16.92
N GLU A 205 5.30 14.64 -16.40
CA GLU A 205 5.05 15.13 -15.05
C GLU A 205 5.29 14.02 -14.02
N ILE A 206 4.90 12.80 -14.34
CA ILE A 206 5.17 11.62 -13.50
C ILE A 206 6.67 11.31 -13.45
N LYS A 207 7.41 11.47 -14.55
CA LYS A 207 8.88 11.29 -14.55
C LYS A 207 9.60 12.22 -13.57
N LYS A 208 9.12 13.44 -13.38
CA LYS A 208 9.70 14.36 -12.39
C LYS A 208 9.60 13.81 -10.97
N ILE A 209 8.54 13.08 -10.61
CA ILE A 209 8.42 12.45 -9.30
C ILE A 209 9.50 11.38 -9.12
N GLN A 210 9.79 10.60 -10.16
CA GLN A 210 10.85 9.59 -10.12
C GLN A 210 12.21 10.24 -9.85
N ASP A 211 12.54 11.32 -10.54
CA ASP A 211 13.83 12.03 -10.39
C ASP A 211 13.98 12.73 -9.03
N GLU A 212 12.87 13.09 -8.39
CA GLU A 212 12.83 13.81 -7.12
C GLU A 212 12.62 12.90 -5.88
N THR A 213 12.57 11.59 -6.06
CA THR A 213 12.37 10.61 -4.99
C THR A 213 13.51 9.59 -4.95
N PHE A 214 13.50 8.69 -3.96
CA PHE A 214 14.48 7.60 -3.84
C PHE A 214 14.41 6.53 -4.96
N ILE A 215 13.51 6.73 -5.93
CA ILE A 215 13.27 5.83 -7.06
C ILE A 215 14.09 6.26 -8.29
N ASN A 216 15.13 7.00 -8.09
CA ASN A 216 16.01 7.46 -9.17
C ASN A 216 16.49 6.27 -10.01
N ALA A 217 16.42 6.42 -11.34
CA ALA A 217 16.86 5.40 -12.31
C ALA A 217 18.37 5.13 -12.26
N ASP A 218 19.17 6.11 -11.81
CA ASP A 218 20.63 6.03 -11.69
C ASP A 218 21.07 6.28 -10.22
N PRO A 219 20.83 5.34 -9.28
CA PRO A 219 21.24 5.51 -7.91
C PRO A 219 22.77 5.55 -7.79
N THR A 220 23.28 6.44 -6.95
CA THR A 220 24.71 6.46 -6.62
C THR A 220 25.11 5.16 -5.90
N PRO A 221 26.39 4.76 -5.93
CA PRO A 221 26.88 3.58 -5.18
C PRO A 221 26.55 3.63 -3.68
N PHE A 222 26.49 4.84 -3.10
CA PHE A 222 26.11 5.03 -1.70
C PHE A 222 24.61 4.76 -1.48
N GLU A 223 23.74 5.24 -2.36
CA GLU A 223 22.29 4.97 -2.30
C GLU A 223 22.00 3.48 -2.48
N VAL A 224 22.69 2.80 -3.41
CA VAL A 224 22.59 1.34 -3.57
C VAL A 224 23.00 0.63 -2.28
N TYR A 225 24.09 1.07 -1.63
CA TYR A 225 24.55 0.50 -0.37
C TYR A 225 23.51 0.73 0.74
N ILE A 226 22.94 1.92 0.87
CA ILE A 226 21.90 2.22 1.86
C ILE A 226 20.61 1.40 1.58
N LYS A 227 20.17 1.31 0.33
CA LYS A 227 19.03 0.46 -0.07
C LYS A 227 19.26 -0.99 0.31
N PHE A 228 20.47 -1.52 0.06
CA PHE A 228 20.87 -2.87 0.47
C PHE A 228 20.81 -3.06 1.99
N LEU A 229 21.31 -2.09 2.76
CA LEU A 229 21.26 -2.16 4.23
C LEU A 229 19.81 -2.15 4.74
N ILE A 230 18.94 -1.32 4.18
CA ILE A 230 17.52 -1.26 4.56
C ILE A 230 16.83 -2.58 4.22
N GLU A 231 17.05 -3.14 3.03
CA GLU A 231 16.45 -4.42 2.63
C GLU A 231 16.94 -5.59 3.50
N TYR A 232 18.22 -5.59 3.85
CA TYR A 232 18.81 -6.65 4.66
C TYR A 232 18.46 -6.56 6.14
N PHE A 233 18.45 -5.34 6.70
CA PHE A 233 18.24 -5.09 8.13
C PHE A 233 16.86 -4.48 8.44
N GLY A 234 16.14 -3.93 7.47
CA GLY A 234 14.93 -3.15 7.68
C GLY A 234 13.84 -3.87 8.48
N LYS A 235 13.70 -5.17 8.29
CA LYS A 235 12.77 -6.00 9.07
C LYS A 235 13.22 -6.27 10.52
N SER A 236 14.47 -5.97 10.85
CA SER A 236 15.01 -6.14 12.20
C SER A 236 14.92 -4.86 13.04
N VAL A 237 14.46 -3.76 12.44
CA VAL A 237 14.35 -2.44 13.09
C VAL A 237 12.92 -2.12 13.56
N GLU A 238 11.93 -2.97 13.29
CA GLU A 238 10.61 -2.88 13.95
C GLU A 238 10.75 -3.24 15.44
N PHE A 239 11.31 -2.28 16.14
CA PHE A 239 11.52 -2.36 17.56
C PHE A 239 10.34 -1.66 18.28
N ASP A 240 9.53 -2.43 19.00
CA ASP A 240 8.64 -1.88 20.02
C ASP A 240 9.43 -1.71 21.34
N PRO A 241 9.80 -0.46 21.70
CA PRO A 241 10.51 -0.19 22.95
C PRO A 241 9.71 -0.61 24.20
N ASN A 242 8.40 -0.82 24.05
CA ASN A 242 7.52 -1.21 25.15
C ASN A 242 7.43 -2.73 25.31
N SER A 243 7.86 -3.53 24.34
CA SER A 243 7.81 -4.99 24.41
C SER A 243 8.82 -5.61 25.40
N ILE A 244 9.76 -4.82 25.93
CA ILE A 244 10.74 -5.24 26.96
C ILE A 244 10.49 -4.43 28.24
N THR A 245 9.31 -4.57 28.82
CA THR A 245 8.93 -3.87 30.05
C THR A 245 9.49 -4.48 31.33
N ASP A 246 10.02 -5.70 31.27
CA ASP A 246 10.36 -6.51 32.45
C ASP A 246 11.87 -6.69 32.65
N LEU A 247 12.66 -5.62 32.55
CA LEU A 247 14.01 -5.64 33.11
C LEU A 247 13.92 -5.59 34.64
N PRO A 248 14.70 -6.39 35.38
CA PRO A 248 14.76 -6.30 36.83
C PRO A 248 15.12 -4.88 37.28
N ASP A 249 14.63 -4.48 38.45
CA ASP A 249 14.95 -3.17 39.05
C ASP A 249 16.47 -3.00 39.15
N GLY A 250 16.95 -1.86 38.64
CA GLY A 250 18.37 -1.52 38.64
C GLY A 250 19.14 -1.84 37.35
N PHE A 251 18.50 -2.45 36.34
CA PHE A 251 19.15 -2.63 35.03
C PHE A 251 18.93 -1.43 34.13
N MET A 252 19.99 -0.91 33.53
CA MET A 252 19.91 0.14 32.53
C MET A 252 19.44 -0.41 31.19
N ARG A 253 18.51 0.27 30.54
CA ARG A 253 18.09 0.00 29.16
C ARG A 253 19.18 0.53 28.22
N LEU A 254 19.89 -0.35 27.59
CA LEU A 254 20.91 -0.01 26.58
C LEU A 254 20.38 -0.36 25.19
N SER A 255 20.33 0.61 24.29
CA SER A 255 19.74 0.45 22.94
C SER A 255 20.31 -0.74 22.20
N TYR A 256 21.63 -0.92 22.19
CA TYR A 256 22.28 -2.05 21.50
C TYR A 256 21.89 -3.43 22.06
N GLN A 257 21.62 -3.55 23.39
CA GLN A 257 21.13 -4.82 23.96
C GLN A 257 19.72 -5.13 23.52
N ILE A 258 18.91 -4.11 23.41
CA ILE A 258 17.52 -4.20 22.95
C ILE A 258 17.48 -4.64 21.48
N ASP A 259 18.33 -4.02 20.65
CA ASP A 259 18.47 -4.40 19.23
C ASP A 259 18.96 -5.85 19.10
N ALA A 260 19.94 -6.25 19.91
CA ALA A 260 20.46 -7.62 19.94
C ALA A 260 19.37 -8.65 20.37
N VAL A 261 18.49 -8.29 21.32
CA VAL A 261 17.35 -9.13 21.73
C VAL A 261 16.36 -9.30 20.60
N SER A 262 16.03 -8.23 19.89
CA SER A 262 15.07 -8.28 18.77
C SER A 262 15.62 -9.15 17.63
N GLN A 263 16.86 -8.88 17.20
CA GLN A 263 17.52 -9.66 16.15
C GLN A 263 17.70 -11.13 16.54
N GLY A 264 18.14 -11.39 17.76
CA GLY A 264 18.34 -12.76 18.27
C GLY A 264 17.03 -13.55 18.33
N TYR A 265 15.93 -12.91 18.73
CA TYR A 265 14.60 -13.53 18.73
C TYR A 265 14.13 -13.87 17.31
N ASP A 266 14.32 -12.96 16.35
CA ASP A 266 13.97 -13.17 14.95
C ASP A 266 14.77 -14.32 14.33
N LEU A 267 16.08 -14.37 14.58
CA LEU A 267 16.95 -15.45 14.09
C LEU A 267 16.56 -16.79 14.72
N LEU A 268 16.27 -16.81 16.03
CA LEU A 268 15.80 -17.99 16.73
C LEU A 268 14.48 -18.51 16.12
N SER A 269 13.55 -17.62 15.84
CA SER A 269 12.23 -17.97 15.27
C SER A 269 12.33 -18.47 13.84
N LYS A 270 13.26 -17.93 13.03
CA LYS A 270 13.42 -18.31 11.61
C LYS A 270 14.28 -19.54 11.40
N HIS A 271 15.33 -19.70 12.22
CA HIS A 271 16.39 -20.68 11.99
C HIS A 271 16.51 -21.71 13.10
N ASN A 272 15.66 -21.69 14.13
CA ASN A 272 15.67 -22.56 15.31
C ASN A 272 16.97 -22.46 16.12
N GLY A 273 17.74 -21.40 15.95
CA GLY A 273 18.98 -21.16 16.67
C GLY A 273 19.83 -20.05 16.05
N PHE A 274 20.76 -19.52 16.84
CA PHE A 274 21.71 -18.50 16.38
C PHE A 274 22.92 -18.45 17.30
N PHE A 275 23.99 -17.77 16.86
CA PHE A 275 25.19 -17.52 17.68
C PHE A 275 25.18 -16.04 18.13
N LEU A 276 25.25 -15.83 19.45
CA LEU A 276 25.41 -14.48 20.02
C LEU A 276 26.95 -14.23 20.23
N ALA A 277 27.59 -13.65 19.22
CA ALA A 277 29.02 -13.37 19.18
C ALA A 277 29.28 -11.88 19.39
N ASP A 278 29.15 -11.42 20.62
CA ASP A 278 29.37 -10.03 20.97
C ASP A 278 30.69 -9.89 21.79
N VAL A 279 31.20 -8.66 21.90
CA VAL A 279 32.43 -8.38 22.66
C VAL A 279 32.26 -8.70 24.15
N VAL A 280 33.33 -9.08 24.81
CA VAL A 280 33.32 -9.33 26.25
C VAL A 280 32.94 -8.07 27.03
N GLY A 281 32.05 -8.20 27.97
CA GLY A 281 31.58 -7.08 28.81
C GLY A 281 30.31 -6.37 28.32
N LEU A 282 29.82 -6.65 27.11
CA LEU A 282 28.60 -6.00 26.58
C LEU A 282 27.28 -6.64 27.08
N GLY A 283 27.34 -7.54 28.04
CA GLY A 283 26.16 -8.10 28.68
C GLY A 283 25.46 -9.21 27.90
N LYS A 284 26.20 -10.07 27.17
CA LYS A 284 25.64 -11.22 26.45
C LYS A 284 24.68 -12.07 27.27
N THR A 285 24.98 -12.28 28.56
CA THR A 285 24.11 -13.03 29.46
C THR A 285 22.72 -12.35 29.61
N VAL A 286 22.69 -11.01 29.70
CA VAL A 286 21.45 -10.25 29.78
C VAL A 286 20.67 -10.40 28.50
N VAL A 287 21.32 -10.23 27.34
CA VAL A 287 20.68 -10.38 26.02
C VAL A 287 20.14 -11.81 25.85
N ALA A 288 20.92 -12.84 26.14
CA ALA A 288 20.48 -14.23 26.05
C ALA A 288 19.28 -14.54 26.96
N THR A 289 19.30 -14.02 28.20
CA THR A 289 18.19 -14.18 29.15
C THR A 289 16.92 -13.50 28.64
N LEU A 290 17.02 -12.31 28.08
CA LEU A 290 15.87 -11.58 27.53
C LEU A 290 15.29 -12.25 26.27
N ILE A 291 16.14 -12.81 25.42
CA ILE A 291 15.70 -13.59 24.24
C ILE A 291 14.96 -14.85 24.70
N ALA A 292 15.53 -15.59 25.68
CA ALA A 292 14.90 -16.77 26.23
C ALA A 292 13.54 -16.45 26.87
N LYS A 293 13.47 -15.35 27.63
CA LYS A 293 12.24 -14.86 28.24
C LYS A 293 11.19 -14.51 27.17
N LYS A 294 11.56 -13.73 26.16
CA LYS A 294 10.66 -13.35 25.05
C LYS A 294 10.15 -14.59 24.31
N PHE A 295 11.02 -15.52 23.97
CA PHE A 295 10.65 -16.77 23.31
C PHE A 295 9.68 -17.59 24.15
N PHE A 296 9.94 -17.70 25.44
CA PHE A 296 9.13 -18.45 26.39
C PHE A 296 7.67 -17.93 26.44
N TYR A 297 7.50 -16.60 26.63
CA TYR A 297 6.17 -16.00 26.68
C TYR A 297 5.46 -15.96 25.32
N SER A 298 6.19 -15.71 24.24
CA SER A 298 5.60 -15.70 22.90
C SER A 298 5.13 -17.06 22.40
N ASN A 299 5.66 -18.16 22.98
CA ASN A 299 5.27 -19.52 22.65
C ASN A 299 4.28 -20.15 23.65
N GLY A 300 3.57 -19.33 24.42
CA GLY A 300 2.41 -19.75 25.20
C GLY A 300 2.73 -20.29 26.60
N PHE A 301 3.80 -19.80 27.23
CA PHE A 301 4.01 -20.11 28.68
C PHE A 301 2.81 -19.56 29.51
N PRO A 302 2.33 -20.29 30.53
CA PRO A 302 2.80 -21.61 30.95
C PRO A 302 2.13 -22.79 30.22
N SER A 303 1.26 -22.53 29.23
CA SER A 303 0.40 -23.55 28.65
C SER A 303 1.13 -24.58 27.79
N HIS A 304 2.17 -24.13 27.08
CA HIS A 304 2.88 -24.95 26.08
C HIS A 304 4.34 -25.20 26.41
N ILE A 305 5.02 -24.27 27.11
CA ILE A 305 6.43 -24.37 27.49
C ILE A 305 6.53 -24.27 29.00
N SER A 306 7.04 -25.33 29.63
CA SER A 306 7.20 -25.41 31.10
C SER A 306 8.66 -25.36 31.56
N THR A 307 9.62 -25.53 30.66
CA THR A 307 11.03 -25.66 31.04
C THR A 307 11.97 -25.06 30.00
N ILE A 308 12.99 -24.34 30.45
CA ILE A 308 14.16 -23.93 29.66
C ILE A 308 15.40 -24.58 30.26
N LEU A 309 16.18 -25.31 29.46
CA LEU A 309 17.45 -25.86 29.85
C LEU A 309 18.57 -24.88 29.48
N ILE A 310 19.29 -24.41 30.50
CA ILE A 310 20.50 -23.58 30.33
C ILE A 310 21.73 -24.43 30.63
N VAL A 311 22.59 -24.59 29.64
CA VAL A 311 23.88 -25.31 29.81
C VAL A 311 25.00 -24.28 29.81
N THR A 312 25.72 -24.18 30.88
CA THR A 312 26.90 -23.31 31.05
C THR A 312 28.15 -24.14 31.29
N PRO A 313 29.34 -23.64 30.89
CA PRO A 313 30.60 -24.31 31.21
C PRO A 313 30.82 -24.48 32.71
#